data_e4881162877b2e0b7439fad5a702982e
#
_entry.id   e4881162877b2e0b7439fad5a702982e
#
_cell.length_a   1.000
_cell.length_b   1.000
_cell.length_c   1.000
_cell.angle_alpha   90.00
_cell.angle_beta   90.00
_cell.angle_gamma   90.00
#
_symmetry.space_group_name_H-M   'P 1'
#
loop_
_entity.id
_entity.type
_entity.pdbx_description
1 polymer ?
#
loop_
_entity_poly.entity_id
_entity_poly.type
_entity_poly.pdbx_seq_one_letter_code
_entity_poly.pdbx_strand_id
1 'polypeptide(L)'
;VAKGHEIANHTMNHRTDFSRISLHEMSKEIIECDTILSQVTNTDLIGFRSPGYFLNESLVNTLIQLGYRYDTSCLPTVLLPLMNLGHLFLSGFNKTNKRLGRMKDVFRGLKPYYLNSTGNKSTIATNNNILEIPISVIPNIRFPFHSTMVFLLGEYLFNIGIKSVKFHNLPLIYLFHAVDLYPDINYKVIMNHPTLRLSFSKRQHIVKNIIRTINHNFQVVSTLDFISNYSK
;
A
#
# COMPACT_ATOMS: atom_id res chain seq x y z
N VAL A 1 -1.23 17.05 -7.39
CA VAL A 1 -1.46 17.36 -8.79
C VAL A 1 -0.58 18.53 -9.23
N ALA A 2 -0.79 19.74 -8.72
CA ALA A 2 -0.02 20.93 -9.16
C ALA A 2 1.52 20.82 -9.00
N LYS A 3 2.00 19.94 -8.14
CA LYS A 3 3.44 19.66 -7.94
C LYS A 3 3.91 18.36 -8.60
N GLY A 4 3.15 17.80 -9.53
CA GLY A 4 3.48 16.55 -10.22
C GLY A 4 3.18 15.27 -9.43
N HIS A 5 2.47 15.35 -8.29
CA HIS A 5 2.05 14.16 -7.56
C HIS A 5 0.87 13.49 -8.23
N GLU A 6 0.92 12.17 -8.32
CA GLU A 6 -0.18 11.33 -8.77
C GLU A 6 -1.16 11.07 -7.63
N ILE A 7 -2.46 11.03 -7.95
CA ILE A 7 -3.52 10.65 -7.02
C ILE A 7 -4.04 9.28 -7.42
N ALA A 8 -4.18 8.39 -6.45
CA ALA A 8 -4.72 7.06 -6.62
C ALA A 8 -5.88 6.81 -5.64
N ASN A 9 -6.76 5.89 -5.98
CA ASN A 9 -7.92 5.53 -5.19
C ASN A 9 -7.54 4.61 -4.01
N HIS A 10 -8.10 4.90 -2.83
CA HIS A 10 -7.91 4.09 -1.63
C HIS A 10 -9.23 3.80 -0.89
N THR A 11 -10.33 3.69 -1.64
CA THR A 11 -11.73 3.58 -1.21
C THR A 11 -12.27 4.83 -0.50
N MET A 12 -13.59 4.97 -0.49
CA MET A 12 -14.26 6.15 0.07
C MET A 12 -14.12 6.25 1.59
N ASN A 13 -14.41 5.17 2.31
CA ASN A 13 -14.51 5.16 3.76
C ASN A 13 -13.36 4.41 4.45
N HIS A 14 -12.38 3.91 3.72
CA HIS A 14 -11.27 3.11 4.26
C HIS A 14 -11.78 2.01 5.22
N ARG A 15 -12.80 1.26 4.78
CA ARG A 15 -13.48 0.25 5.62
C ARG A 15 -12.51 -0.82 6.08
N THR A 16 -12.51 -1.09 7.37
CA THR A 16 -11.63 -2.11 7.98
C THR A 16 -12.10 -3.54 7.71
N ASP A 17 -13.34 -3.71 7.24
CA ASP A 17 -13.94 -4.97 6.82
C ASP A 17 -14.01 -5.11 5.28
N PHE A 18 -13.27 -4.29 4.53
CA PHE A 18 -13.29 -4.25 3.07
C PHE A 18 -13.14 -5.62 2.41
N SER A 19 -12.43 -6.53 3.05
CA SER A 19 -12.25 -7.92 2.58
C SER A 19 -13.51 -8.80 2.68
N ARG A 20 -14.60 -8.32 3.30
CA ARG A 20 -15.80 -9.12 3.65
C ARG A 20 -17.09 -8.52 3.15
N ILE A 21 -17.06 -7.29 2.67
CA ILE A 21 -18.23 -6.64 2.11
C ILE A 21 -18.64 -7.31 0.79
N SER A 22 -19.88 -7.13 0.41
CA SER A 22 -20.41 -7.62 -0.87
C SER A 22 -19.68 -6.98 -2.06
N LEU A 23 -19.72 -7.63 -3.21
CA LEU A 23 -19.15 -7.08 -4.44
C LEU A 23 -19.76 -5.72 -4.78
N HIS A 24 -21.06 -5.56 -4.55
CA HIS A 24 -21.78 -4.30 -4.78
C HIS A 24 -21.25 -3.18 -3.88
N GLU A 25 -21.08 -3.44 -2.58
CA GLU A 25 -20.51 -2.45 -1.64
C GLU A 25 -19.04 -2.13 -1.97
N MET A 26 -18.26 -3.14 -2.38
CA MET A 26 -16.87 -2.94 -2.81
C MET A 26 -16.79 -2.00 -4.02
N SER A 27 -17.61 -2.25 -5.04
CA SER A 27 -17.68 -1.41 -6.23
C SER A 27 -18.14 0.01 -5.88
N LYS A 28 -19.10 0.15 -4.99
CA LYS A 28 -19.61 1.44 -4.50
C LYS A 28 -18.50 2.25 -3.81
N GLU A 29 -17.75 1.65 -2.87
CA GLU A 29 -16.64 2.28 -2.19
C GLU A 29 -15.55 2.79 -3.16
N ILE A 30 -15.30 2.05 -4.23
CA ILE A 30 -14.32 2.42 -5.26
C ILE A 30 -14.86 3.56 -6.14
N ILE A 31 -16.08 3.41 -6.66
CA ILE A 31 -16.69 4.37 -7.60
C ILE A 31 -16.95 5.73 -6.92
N GLU A 32 -17.45 5.75 -5.69
CA GLU A 32 -17.69 7.00 -4.95
C GLU A 32 -16.40 7.78 -4.72
N CYS A 33 -15.33 7.10 -4.31
CA CYS A 33 -14.01 7.71 -4.14
C CYS A 33 -13.47 8.23 -5.48
N ASP A 34 -13.58 7.45 -6.54
CA ASP A 34 -13.14 7.81 -7.89
C ASP A 34 -13.87 9.08 -8.37
N THR A 35 -15.19 9.10 -8.29
CA THR A 35 -16.01 10.24 -8.71
C THR A 35 -15.58 11.53 -8.02
N ILE A 36 -15.40 11.50 -6.69
CA ILE A 36 -15.02 12.70 -5.94
C ILE A 36 -13.60 13.15 -6.30
N LEU A 37 -12.65 12.22 -6.31
CA LEU A 37 -11.27 12.56 -6.56
C LEU A 37 -11.04 13.02 -8.00
N SER A 38 -11.65 12.37 -8.99
CA SER A 38 -11.58 12.79 -10.40
C SER A 38 -12.15 14.18 -10.62
N GLN A 39 -13.27 14.51 -9.99
CA GLN A 39 -13.85 15.85 -10.04
C GLN A 39 -12.95 16.91 -9.41
N VAL A 40 -12.37 16.63 -8.22
CA VAL A 40 -11.50 17.59 -7.52
C VAL A 40 -10.15 17.78 -8.22
N THR A 41 -9.61 16.72 -8.79
CA THR A 41 -8.28 16.75 -9.43
C THR A 41 -8.33 17.06 -10.91
N ASN A 42 -9.48 16.96 -11.54
CA ASN A 42 -9.70 17.01 -12.99
C ASN A 42 -8.78 16.03 -13.75
N THR A 43 -8.63 14.82 -13.20
CA THR A 43 -7.82 13.75 -13.77
C THR A 43 -8.47 12.40 -13.52
N ASP A 44 -8.34 11.47 -14.48
CA ASP A 44 -8.78 10.09 -14.30
C ASP A 44 -7.86 9.37 -13.31
N LEU A 45 -8.44 8.59 -12.41
CA LEU A 45 -7.68 7.76 -11.49
C LEU A 45 -7.38 6.41 -12.15
N ILE A 46 -6.12 6.10 -12.29
CA ILE A 46 -5.67 4.85 -12.93
C ILE A 46 -5.03 3.87 -11.96
N GLY A 47 -4.82 4.30 -10.72
CA GLY A 47 -4.16 3.53 -9.68
C GLY A 47 -5.06 3.26 -8.48
N PHE A 48 -4.88 2.09 -7.86
CA PHE A 48 -5.63 1.66 -6.70
C PHE A 48 -4.74 1.07 -5.62
N ARG A 49 -5.19 1.20 -4.37
CA ARG A 49 -4.70 0.44 -3.22
C ARG A 49 -5.86 0.09 -2.30
N SER A 50 -5.98 -1.17 -1.92
CA SER A 50 -7.03 -1.58 -0.97
C SER A 50 -6.65 -1.28 0.49
N PRO A 51 -7.62 -0.97 1.35
CA PRO A 51 -7.44 -0.99 2.78
C PRO A 51 -6.98 -2.37 3.28
N GLY A 52 -6.01 -2.38 4.21
CA GLY A 52 -5.56 -3.61 4.85
C GLY A 52 -4.84 -4.62 3.94
N TYR A 53 -4.27 -4.17 2.82
CA TYR A 53 -3.50 -5.03 1.91
C TYR A 53 -4.33 -6.19 1.31
N PHE A 54 -5.62 -5.96 1.12
CA PHE A 54 -6.51 -6.97 0.60
C PHE A 54 -6.44 -7.06 -0.92
N LEU A 55 -6.23 -8.27 -1.43
CA LEU A 55 -6.17 -8.55 -2.86
C LEU A 55 -6.84 -9.90 -3.14
N ASN A 56 -7.93 -9.90 -3.90
CA ASN A 56 -8.60 -11.13 -4.35
C ASN A 56 -9.07 -11.00 -5.80
N GLU A 57 -9.61 -12.09 -6.32
CA GLU A 57 -10.13 -12.17 -7.67
C GLU A 57 -11.23 -11.13 -7.94
N SER A 58 -12.20 -11.02 -7.04
CA SER A 58 -13.31 -10.08 -7.18
C SER A 58 -12.84 -8.63 -7.26
N LEU A 59 -11.87 -8.23 -6.41
CA LEU A 59 -11.29 -6.90 -6.46
C LEU A 59 -10.55 -6.67 -7.78
N VAL A 60 -9.69 -7.61 -8.17
CA VAL A 60 -8.91 -7.52 -9.43
C VAL A 60 -9.85 -7.36 -10.62
N ASN A 61 -10.91 -8.19 -10.71
CA ASN A 61 -11.90 -8.11 -11.77
C ASN A 61 -12.64 -6.76 -11.77
N THR A 62 -13.06 -6.28 -10.59
CA THR A 62 -13.71 -4.97 -10.45
C THR A 62 -12.81 -3.83 -10.93
N LEU A 63 -11.53 -3.83 -10.54
CA LEU A 63 -10.57 -2.82 -10.96
C LEU A 63 -10.35 -2.82 -12.47
N ILE A 64 -10.23 -4.00 -13.09
CA ILE A 64 -10.12 -4.14 -14.55
C ILE A 64 -11.37 -3.58 -15.24
N GLN A 65 -12.56 -3.93 -14.76
CA GLN A 65 -13.82 -3.45 -15.33
C GLN A 65 -14.01 -1.92 -15.20
N LEU A 66 -13.46 -1.33 -14.13
CA LEU A 66 -13.47 0.12 -13.90
C LEU A 66 -12.32 0.86 -14.62
N GLY A 67 -11.46 0.16 -15.36
CA GLY A 67 -10.39 0.76 -16.16
C GLY A 67 -9.12 1.11 -15.39
N TYR A 68 -8.94 0.60 -14.17
CA TYR A 68 -7.69 0.79 -13.43
C TYR A 68 -6.53 0.07 -14.12
N ARG A 69 -5.37 0.73 -14.17
CA ARG A 69 -4.20 0.22 -14.86
C ARG A 69 -3.22 -0.49 -13.93
N TYR A 70 -3.18 -0.09 -12.64
CA TYR A 70 -2.34 -0.73 -11.65
C TYR A 70 -3.02 -0.81 -10.28
N ASP A 71 -2.58 -1.80 -9.51
CA ASP A 71 -2.90 -1.98 -8.09
C ASP A 71 -1.60 -2.10 -7.27
N THR A 72 -1.61 -1.60 -6.04
CA THR A 72 -0.49 -1.74 -5.11
C THR A 72 -0.96 -2.30 -3.75
N SER A 73 -1.86 -3.26 -3.78
CA SER A 73 -2.45 -3.83 -2.56
C SER A 73 -1.65 -4.97 -1.95
N CYS A 74 -0.84 -5.67 -2.74
CA CYS A 74 -0.11 -6.84 -2.26
C CYS A 74 1.04 -6.46 -1.32
N LEU A 75 0.99 -6.93 -0.07
CA LEU A 75 2.11 -6.89 0.87
C LEU A 75 2.67 -8.32 1.07
N PRO A 76 3.75 -8.70 0.37
CA PRO A 76 4.26 -10.07 0.37
C PRO A 76 5.16 -10.35 1.59
N THR A 77 4.63 -10.20 2.81
CA THR A 77 5.37 -10.35 4.07
C THR A 77 5.03 -11.65 4.80
N VAL A 78 6.04 -12.27 5.39
CA VAL A 78 5.89 -13.44 6.28
C VAL A 78 5.26 -13.10 7.62
N LEU A 79 5.19 -11.81 7.98
CA LEU A 79 4.60 -11.38 9.25
C LEU A 79 3.08 -11.22 9.22
N LEU A 80 2.40 -11.45 8.09
CA LEU A 80 0.94 -11.34 8.02
C LEU A 80 0.20 -12.13 9.12
N PRO A 81 0.56 -13.37 9.47
CA PRO A 81 -0.08 -14.09 10.57
C PRO A 81 0.07 -13.38 11.90
N LEU A 82 1.30 -12.92 12.19
CA LEU A 82 1.60 -12.20 13.43
C LEU A 82 0.91 -10.84 13.50
N MET A 83 0.85 -10.11 12.39
CA MET A 83 0.14 -8.84 12.28
C MET A 83 -1.37 -9.02 12.52
N ASN A 84 -1.95 -10.08 11.95
CA ASN A 84 -3.35 -10.43 12.17
C ASN A 84 -3.63 -10.83 13.63
N LEU A 85 -2.72 -11.58 14.25
CA LEU A 85 -2.80 -11.93 15.67
C LEU A 85 -2.68 -10.69 16.56
N GLY A 86 -1.72 -9.81 16.29
CA GLY A 86 -1.57 -8.53 16.99
C GLY A 86 -2.82 -7.65 16.91
N HIS A 87 -3.45 -7.58 15.74
CA HIS A 87 -4.73 -6.89 15.58
C HIS A 87 -5.85 -7.50 16.43
N LEU A 88 -5.90 -8.83 16.53
CA LEU A 88 -6.89 -9.52 17.34
C LEU A 88 -6.74 -9.17 18.84
N PHE A 89 -5.50 -9.11 19.34
CA PHE A 89 -5.22 -8.75 20.73
C PHE A 89 -5.48 -7.26 21.04
N LEU A 90 -5.14 -6.36 20.10
CA LEU A 90 -5.29 -4.92 20.30
C LEU A 90 -6.74 -4.42 20.15
N SER A 91 -7.54 -5.10 19.33
CA SER A 91 -8.95 -4.71 19.10
C SER A 91 -9.92 -5.26 20.15
N GLY A 92 -9.44 -6.05 21.12
CA GLY A 92 -10.32 -6.85 21.97
C GLY A 92 -11.09 -7.88 21.13
N PHE A 93 -11.60 -8.94 21.74
CA PHE A 93 -12.39 -9.98 21.05
C PHE A 93 -13.72 -9.49 20.46
N ASN A 94 -13.89 -8.19 20.29
CA ASN A 94 -15.04 -7.62 19.57
C ASN A 94 -14.97 -8.00 18.08
N LYS A 95 -16.08 -8.51 17.58
CA LYS A 95 -16.32 -9.19 16.30
C LYS A 95 -15.93 -8.46 15.00
N THR A 96 -15.19 -7.36 15.04
CA THR A 96 -14.62 -6.74 13.83
C THR A 96 -13.29 -7.42 13.49
N ASN A 97 -13.39 -8.62 12.96
CA ASN A 97 -12.24 -9.40 12.47
C ASN A 97 -11.56 -8.69 11.29
N LYS A 98 -10.75 -7.68 11.58
CA LYS A 98 -9.85 -7.09 10.60
C LYS A 98 -8.85 -8.15 10.16
N ARG A 99 -8.90 -8.57 8.91
CA ARG A 99 -7.84 -9.41 8.33
C ARG A 99 -7.01 -8.55 7.40
N LEU A 100 -5.71 -8.49 7.66
CA LEU A 100 -4.72 -7.88 6.79
C LEU A 100 -4.28 -8.91 5.77
N GLY A 101 -4.36 -8.59 4.47
CA GLY A 101 -3.87 -9.42 3.39
C GLY A 101 -4.39 -10.86 3.39
N ARG A 102 -3.80 -11.68 2.53
CA ARG A 102 -4.07 -13.14 2.50
C ARG A 102 -2.77 -13.90 2.66
N MET A 103 -2.82 -15.04 3.37
CA MET A 103 -1.66 -15.91 3.60
C MET A 103 -0.92 -16.30 2.30
N LYS A 104 -1.68 -16.53 1.22
CA LYS A 104 -1.09 -16.88 -0.08
C LYS A 104 -0.30 -15.73 -0.72
N ASP A 105 -0.55 -14.49 -0.32
CA ASP A 105 0.15 -13.32 -0.87
C ASP A 105 1.59 -13.23 -0.35
N VAL A 106 1.92 -13.93 0.74
CA VAL A 106 3.30 -14.07 1.27
C VAL A 106 4.26 -14.58 0.20
N PHE A 107 3.80 -15.50 -0.66
CA PHE A 107 4.63 -16.13 -1.69
C PHE A 107 4.60 -15.43 -3.05
N ARG A 108 3.90 -14.30 -3.16
CA ARG A 108 3.87 -13.51 -4.41
C ARG A 108 5.23 -12.90 -4.73
N GLY A 109 5.42 -12.56 -6.00
CA GLY A 109 6.66 -11.91 -6.47
C GLY A 109 6.91 -10.58 -5.78
N LEU A 110 8.19 -10.18 -5.71
CA LEU A 110 8.60 -8.87 -5.22
C LEU A 110 8.75 -7.83 -6.36
N LYS A 111 8.85 -8.30 -7.61
CA LYS A 111 8.79 -7.45 -8.80
C LYS A 111 7.34 -7.28 -9.26
N PRO A 112 7.00 -6.19 -9.94
CA PRO A 112 5.68 -6.03 -10.55
C PRO A 112 5.33 -7.21 -11.48
N TYR A 113 4.05 -7.54 -11.54
CA TYR A 113 3.51 -8.62 -12.37
C TYR A 113 2.06 -8.34 -12.76
N TYR A 114 1.64 -8.82 -13.92
CA TYR A 114 0.25 -8.68 -14.34
C TYR A 114 -0.65 -9.71 -13.65
N LEU A 115 -1.87 -9.28 -13.36
CA LEU A 115 -2.99 -10.13 -12.89
C LEU A 115 -4.11 -10.08 -13.92
N ASN A 116 -4.62 -11.24 -14.30
CA ASN A 116 -5.82 -11.33 -15.13
C ASN A 116 -7.09 -11.22 -14.27
N SER A 117 -8.27 -11.20 -14.90
CA SER A 117 -9.57 -11.08 -14.23
C SER A 117 -9.85 -12.16 -13.18
N THR A 118 -9.19 -13.31 -13.25
CA THR A 118 -9.27 -14.38 -12.23
C THR A 118 -8.23 -14.22 -11.10
N GLY A 119 -7.49 -13.11 -11.07
CA GLY A 119 -6.47 -12.85 -10.06
C GLY A 119 -5.22 -13.72 -10.15
N ASN A 120 -5.06 -14.44 -11.28
CA ASN A 120 -3.87 -15.23 -11.57
C ASN A 120 -2.82 -14.39 -12.28
N LYS A 121 -1.54 -14.76 -12.12
CA LYS A 121 -0.46 -14.10 -12.84
C LYS A 121 -0.60 -14.30 -14.33
N SER A 122 -0.40 -13.21 -15.06
CA SER A 122 -0.26 -13.19 -16.52
C SER A 122 1.12 -12.67 -16.88
N THR A 123 1.65 -13.16 -17.99
CA THR A 123 2.94 -12.70 -18.54
C THR A 123 2.78 -11.58 -19.55
N ILE A 124 1.55 -11.26 -19.94
CA ILE A 124 1.26 -10.35 -21.06
C ILE A 124 0.45 -9.16 -20.54
N ALA A 125 0.84 -7.95 -20.95
CA ALA A 125 0.05 -6.75 -20.80
C ALA A 125 -1.10 -6.77 -21.81
N THR A 126 -2.33 -6.85 -21.34
CA THR A 126 -3.56 -6.72 -22.17
C THR A 126 -4.54 -5.81 -21.46
N ASN A 127 -5.56 -5.33 -22.19
CA ASN A 127 -6.64 -4.54 -21.59
C ASN A 127 -7.44 -5.31 -20.53
N ASN A 128 -7.30 -6.64 -20.47
CA ASN A 128 -7.95 -7.50 -19.47
C ASN A 128 -7.03 -7.86 -18.29
N ASN A 129 -5.93 -7.15 -18.12
CA ASN A 129 -4.96 -7.38 -17.05
C ASN A 129 -4.65 -6.07 -16.33
N ILE A 130 -4.42 -6.16 -15.03
CA ILE A 130 -3.96 -5.04 -14.20
C ILE A 130 -2.53 -5.31 -13.71
N LEU A 131 -1.69 -4.29 -13.65
CA LEU A 131 -0.34 -4.42 -13.12
C LEU A 131 -0.39 -4.36 -11.59
N GLU A 132 -0.06 -5.44 -10.91
CA GLU A 132 0.19 -5.44 -9.47
C GLU A 132 1.63 -4.99 -9.20
N ILE A 133 1.79 -3.95 -8.40
CA ILE A 133 3.08 -3.43 -7.96
C ILE A 133 3.19 -3.67 -6.47
N PRO A 134 3.87 -4.76 -6.02
CA PRO A 134 3.91 -5.14 -4.62
C PRO A 134 4.54 -4.07 -3.72
N ILE A 135 3.96 -3.88 -2.54
CA ILE A 135 4.55 -3.06 -1.49
C ILE A 135 5.88 -3.66 -1.09
N SER A 136 6.89 -2.80 -0.91
CA SER A 136 8.22 -3.27 -0.58
C SER A 136 8.30 -3.97 0.77
N VAL A 137 9.04 -5.05 0.77
CA VAL A 137 9.53 -5.77 1.96
C VAL A 137 11.05 -5.83 1.90
N ILE A 138 11.72 -6.08 3.02
CA ILE A 138 13.15 -6.42 3.00
C ILE A 138 13.26 -7.80 2.34
N PRO A 139 13.87 -7.91 1.15
CA PRO A 139 14.02 -9.18 0.45
C PRO A 139 14.67 -10.26 1.34
N ASN A 140 14.61 -11.51 0.94
CA ASN A 140 15.06 -12.70 1.65
C ASN A 140 14.23 -13.03 2.90
N ILE A 141 14.11 -12.11 3.86
CA ILE A 141 13.34 -12.32 5.10
C ILE A 141 11.87 -11.88 4.96
N ARG A 142 11.52 -11.19 3.87
CA ARG A 142 10.17 -10.66 3.60
C ARG A 142 9.56 -9.88 4.78
N PHE A 143 10.43 -9.10 5.44
CA PHE A 143 10.02 -8.24 6.54
C PHE A 143 9.35 -6.98 5.99
N PRO A 144 8.22 -6.50 6.55
CA PRO A 144 7.54 -5.29 6.08
C PRO A 144 8.48 -4.09 6.08
N PHE A 145 8.49 -3.34 4.96
CA PHE A 145 9.40 -2.21 4.79
C PHE A 145 8.63 -0.93 4.49
N HIS A 146 8.15 -0.29 5.56
CA HIS A 146 7.37 0.95 5.52
C HIS A 146 7.59 1.78 6.79
N SER A 147 7.12 3.03 6.81
CA SER A 147 7.35 4.01 7.88
C SER A 147 7.06 3.50 9.28
N THR A 148 5.92 2.82 9.51
CA THR A 148 5.54 2.31 10.84
C THR A 148 6.61 1.37 11.41
N MET A 149 7.24 0.53 10.57
CA MET A 149 8.31 -0.36 11.04
C MET A 149 9.56 0.43 11.43
N VAL A 150 9.87 1.50 10.72
CA VAL A 150 11.01 2.37 11.06
C VAL A 150 10.75 3.12 12.37
N PHE A 151 9.54 3.60 12.60
CA PHE A 151 9.17 4.24 13.88
C PHE A 151 9.24 3.27 15.07
N LEU A 152 8.97 1.98 14.85
CA LEU A 152 9.03 0.96 15.90
C LEU A 152 10.45 0.44 16.15
N LEU A 153 11.25 0.24 15.10
CA LEU A 153 12.50 -0.51 15.14
C LEU A 153 13.74 0.34 14.81
N GLY A 154 13.52 1.60 14.44
CA GLY A 154 14.57 2.58 14.20
C GLY A 154 15.12 2.63 12.77
N GLU A 155 15.91 3.67 12.51
CA GLU A 155 16.46 3.99 11.19
C GLU A 155 17.52 2.98 10.70
N TYR A 156 18.10 2.17 11.60
CA TYR A 156 19.03 1.11 11.21
C TYR A 156 18.37 0.06 10.31
N LEU A 157 17.13 -0.36 10.66
CA LEU A 157 16.34 -1.27 9.84
C LEU A 157 16.04 -0.66 8.46
N PHE A 158 15.77 0.64 8.41
CA PHE A 158 15.55 1.35 7.16
C PHE A 158 16.78 1.27 6.24
N ASN A 159 17.97 1.53 6.77
CA ASN A 159 19.20 1.48 5.99
C ASN A 159 19.52 0.07 5.46
N ILE A 160 19.24 -0.97 6.26
CA ILE A 160 19.34 -2.37 5.80
C ILE A 160 18.36 -2.60 4.65
N GLY A 161 17.10 -2.16 4.80
CA GLY A 161 16.08 -2.32 3.78
C GLY A 161 16.46 -1.65 2.45
N ILE A 162 16.93 -0.40 2.48
CA ILE A 162 17.41 0.33 1.29
C ILE A 162 18.51 -0.43 0.57
N LYS A 163 19.54 -0.86 1.30
CA LYS A 163 20.66 -1.63 0.73
C LYS A 163 20.17 -2.96 0.13
N SER A 164 19.27 -3.64 0.82
CA SER A 164 18.74 -4.93 0.37
C SER A 164 17.87 -4.80 -0.89
N VAL A 165 16.97 -3.81 -0.96
CA VAL A 165 16.14 -3.54 -2.14
C VAL A 165 17.02 -3.21 -3.36
N LYS A 166 18.04 -2.36 -3.17
CA LYS A 166 19.02 -2.04 -4.24
C LYS A 166 19.79 -3.27 -4.71
N PHE A 167 20.31 -4.07 -3.78
CA PHE A 167 21.09 -5.28 -4.12
C PHE A 167 20.27 -6.26 -4.97
N HIS A 168 18.97 -6.39 -4.71
CA HIS A 168 18.08 -7.26 -5.47
C HIS A 168 17.50 -6.61 -6.74
N ASN A 169 17.89 -5.37 -7.04
CA ASN A 169 17.39 -4.61 -8.19
C ASN A 169 15.86 -4.59 -8.24
N LEU A 170 15.22 -4.24 -7.12
CA LEU A 170 13.77 -4.15 -6.97
C LEU A 170 13.31 -2.69 -6.98
N PRO A 171 12.12 -2.38 -7.52
CA PRO A 171 11.49 -1.09 -7.31
C PRO A 171 11.16 -0.89 -5.83
N LEU A 172 11.27 0.33 -5.36
CA LEU A 172 10.92 0.69 -3.98
C LEU A 172 9.52 1.33 -3.94
N ILE A 173 8.57 0.59 -3.41
CA ILE A 173 7.23 1.11 -3.06
C ILE A 173 7.19 1.29 -1.54
N TYR A 174 7.50 2.50 -1.09
CA TYR A 174 7.60 2.82 0.33
C TYR A 174 6.35 3.53 0.83
N LEU A 175 5.77 3.05 1.92
CA LEU A 175 4.53 3.58 2.47
C LEU A 175 4.77 4.54 3.62
N PHE A 176 4.07 5.68 3.55
CA PHE A 176 3.80 6.57 4.67
C PHE A 176 2.30 6.58 4.94
N HIS A 177 1.92 6.82 6.18
CA HIS A 177 0.54 7.06 6.57
C HIS A 177 0.37 8.53 6.94
N ALA A 178 -0.81 9.10 6.74
CA ALA A 178 -1.08 10.48 7.13
C ALA A 178 -0.75 10.74 8.61
N VAL A 179 -0.98 9.75 9.47
CA VAL A 179 -0.65 9.80 10.91
C VAL A 179 0.85 9.97 11.20
N ASP A 180 1.73 9.63 10.27
CA ASP A 180 3.18 9.77 10.44
C ASP A 180 3.61 11.25 10.54
N LEU A 181 2.86 12.13 9.89
CA LEU A 181 3.08 13.59 9.88
C LEU A 181 1.95 14.36 10.55
N TYR A 182 1.07 13.68 11.24
CA TYR A 182 -0.02 14.36 11.96
C TYR A 182 0.53 15.04 13.23
N PRO A 183 0.20 16.31 13.48
CA PRO A 183 0.56 16.98 14.73
C PRO A 183 -0.04 16.23 15.92
N ASP A 184 0.53 16.41 17.12
CA ASP A 184 0.05 15.80 18.35
C ASP A 184 -1.31 16.40 18.74
N ILE A 185 -2.38 15.92 18.11
CA ILE A 185 -3.77 16.32 18.37
C ILE A 185 -4.49 15.18 19.09
N ASN A 186 -5.28 15.55 20.06
CA ASN A 186 -5.97 14.66 21.02
C ASN A 186 -7.18 13.95 20.39
N TYR A 187 -6.99 13.13 19.34
CA TYR A 187 -8.04 12.27 18.80
C TYR A 187 -7.95 10.86 19.40
N LYS A 188 -8.86 10.51 20.27
CA LYS A 188 -8.94 9.19 20.95
C LYS A 188 -8.84 7.99 19.99
N VAL A 189 -9.33 8.13 18.76
CA VAL A 189 -9.36 7.05 17.74
C VAL A 189 -7.96 6.73 17.20
N ILE A 190 -7.05 7.71 17.17
CA ILE A 190 -5.72 7.59 16.57
C ILE A 190 -4.64 7.34 17.65
N MET A 191 -4.94 7.64 18.92
CA MET A 191 -3.94 7.62 20.02
C MET A 191 -3.23 6.27 20.22
N ASN A 192 -3.82 5.16 19.78
CA ASN A 192 -3.21 3.83 19.90
C ASN A 192 -2.30 3.47 18.72
N HIS A 193 -2.14 4.37 17.72
CA HIS A 193 -1.25 4.06 16.61
C HIS A 193 0.21 4.07 17.07
N PRO A 194 1.01 3.02 16.76
CA PRO A 194 2.39 2.90 17.25
C PRO A 194 3.29 4.09 16.95
N THR A 195 3.07 4.74 15.79
CA THR A 195 3.82 5.93 15.36
C THR A 195 3.69 7.10 16.34
N LEU A 196 2.54 7.26 16.99
CA LEU A 196 2.26 8.36 17.92
C LEU A 196 2.97 8.22 19.28
N ARG A 197 3.69 7.14 19.52
CA ARG A 197 4.59 7.02 20.69
C ARG A 197 5.79 7.95 20.61
N LEU A 198 6.10 8.45 19.41
CA LEU A 198 7.16 9.43 19.18
C LEU A 198 6.56 10.83 19.06
N SER A 199 7.26 11.84 19.60
CA SER A 199 6.86 13.24 19.43
C SER A 199 6.81 13.64 17.95
N PHE A 200 5.99 14.62 17.62
CA PHE A 200 5.84 15.11 16.25
C PHE A 200 7.17 15.54 15.63
N SER A 201 7.99 16.29 16.38
CA SER A 201 9.31 16.72 15.91
C SER A 201 10.24 15.53 15.56
N LYS A 202 10.22 14.48 16.38
CA LYS A 202 10.99 13.27 16.10
C LYS A 202 10.49 12.53 14.87
N ARG A 203 9.17 12.43 14.70
CA ARG A 203 8.56 11.83 13.49
C ARG A 203 8.93 12.62 12.24
N GLN A 204 8.84 13.95 12.27
CA GLN A 204 9.25 14.79 11.16
C GLN A 204 10.74 14.62 10.80
N HIS A 205 11.61 14.52 11.79
CA HIS A 205 13.04 14.29 11.57
C HIS A 205 13.28 12.95 10.85
N ILE A 206 12.68 11.87 11.35
CA ILE A 206 12.78 10.53 10.75
C ILE A 206 12.24 10.54 9.31
N VAL A 207 11.05 11.11 9.06
CA VAL A 207 10.48 11.18 7.70
C VAL A 207 11.38 11.97 6.75
N LYS A 208 11.95 13.10 7.19
CA LYS A 208 12.91 13.86 6.38
C LYS A 208 14.15 13.03 6.02
N ASN A 209 14.68 12.26 6.96
CA ASN A 209 15.82 11.37 6.73
C ASN A 209 15.47 10.25 5.75
N ILE A 210 14.30 9.63 5.91
CA ILE A 210 13.79 8.60 4.99
C ILE A 210 13.71 9.16 3.57
N ILE A 211 13.04 10.31 3.38
CA ILE A 211 12.87 10.94 2.05
C ILE A 211 14.23 11.28 1.42
N ARG A 212 15.15 11.88 2.19
CA ARG A 212 16.52 12.18 1.70
C ARG A 212 17.25 10.93 1.26
N THR A 213 17.18 9.86 2.05
CA THR A 213 17.86 8.60 1.74
C THR A 213 17.24 7.92 0.52
N ILE A 214 15.92 7.95 0.36
CA ILE A 214 15.24 7.43 -0.84
C ILE A 214 15.70 8.22 -2.07
N ASN A 215 15.63 9.55 -2.05
CA ASN A 215 16.03 10.40 -3.17
C ASN A 215 17.52 10.25 -3.54
N HIS A 216 18.39 9.97 -2.57
CA HIS A 216 19.80 9.71 -2.83
C HIS A 216 20.05 8.34 -3.50
N ASN A 217 19.21 7.36 -3.22
CA ASN A 217 19.44 5.97 -3.63
C ASN A 217 18.61 5.50 -4.82
N PHE A 218 17.51 6.18 -5.13
CA PHE A 218 16.56 5.80 -6.18
C PHE A 218 16.15 7.02 -7.00
N GLN A 219 15.86 6.80 -8.26
CA GLN A 219 15.11 7.76 -9.07
C GLN A 219 13.64 7.69 -8.64
N VAL A 220 13.13 8.75 -8.04
CA VAL A 220 11.73 8.85 -7.61
C VAL A 220 10.90 9.34 -8.79
N VAL A 221 9.89 8.58 -9.16
CA VAL A 221 8.97 8.86 -10.27
C VAL A 221 7.53 8.64 -9.83
N SER A 222 6.55 9.18 -10.57
CA SER A 222 5.15 8.79 -10.38
C SER A 222 4.94 7.32 -10.74
N THR A 223 3.90 6.69 -10.20
CA THR A 223 3.59 5.32 -10.60
C THR A 223 3.17 5.25 -12.07
N LEU A 224 2.51 6.28 -12.56
CA LEU A 224 2.15 6.42 -13.98
C LEU A 224 3.40 6.39 -14.88
N ASP A 225 4.44 7.16 -14.55
CA ASP A 225 5.70 7.16 -15.32
C ASP A 225 6.40 5.80 -15.22
N PHE A 226 6.38 5.20 -14.02
CA PHE A 226 6.96 3.87 -13.82
C PHE A 226 6.28 2.82 -14.70
N ILE A 227 4.95 2.72 -14.71
CA ILE A 227 4.22 1.72 -15.49
C ILE A 227 4.36 1.95 -17.00
N SER A 228 4.44 3.21 -17.45
CA SER A 228 4.63 3.56 -18.87
C SER A 228 5.98 3.08 -19.42
N ASN A 229 6.98 3.00 -18.55
CA ASN A 229 8.30 2.48 -18.88
C ASN A 229 8.45 0.97 -18.64
N TYR A 230 7.63 0.40 -17.75
CA TYR A 230 7.65 -1.03 -17.40
C TYR A 230 7.03 -1.91 -18.50
N SER A 231 6.10 -1.36 -19.28
CA SER A 231 5.37 -2.08 -20.34
C SER A 231 6.10 -2.12 -21.67
N LYS A 232 7.30 -1.54 -21.76
CA LYS A 232 8.21 -1.61 -22.91
C LYS A 232 9.23 -2.73 -22.72
#